data_c04a8fd9263e3320ebc08fecf26fcc31
#
_entry.id   c04a8fd9263e3320ebc08fecf26fcc31
#
_cell.length_a   1.000
_cell.length_b   1.000
_cell.length_c   1.000
_cell.angle_alpha   90.00
_cell.angle_beta   90.00
_cell.angle_gamma   90.00
#
_symmetry.space_group_name_H-M   'P 1'
#
loop_
_entity.id
_entity.type
_entity.pdbx_description
1 polymer ?
#
loop_
_entity_poly.entity_id
_entity_poly.type
_entity_poly.pdbx_seq_one_letter_code
_entity_poly.pdbx_strand_id
1 'polypeptide(L)'
;MSDFILELLSEEIPSRMQKQASEYLLREFRQQTEGAGLEVGQIQSFYSTRRLTLIATNMKSQTAKMTVEKLGPRIDSPDDAINGFLRSNNIKSIDDCDILDDKKGKRYRYIETVPAKMAITILPPIIEEIIRKFSWPKSMRWGNGNSRWVRPLRNIMAIIYENNSVNKLKINVEGLLANDYTFGHRFLKNQKIYIKGVSDYFEALTNHLVIADQGQRRELILEQISKIEKKFDISVIKDEKLLEEVSGLVEWPVALCAEFDEKFLNLPDEVLQTSMRSHQKYFSVAEKKTKNLTNKFILISNIQTSDEGNSVILGNQRVLSARLYDAKYFWDRDIDQPLID
;
A
#
# COMPACT_ATOMS: atom_id res chain seq x y z
N MET A 1 -9.09 24.20 -4.31
CA MET A 1 -8.18 23.10 -3.97
C MET A 1 -8.99 21.81 -4.00
N SER A 2 -8.39 20.73 -4.43
CA SER A 2 -9.04 19.44 -4.58
C SER A 2 -8.31 18.37 -3.77
N ASP A 3 -9.00 17.29 -3.46
CA ASP A 3 -8.43 16.10 -2.86
C ASP A 3 -8.47 14.94 -3.85
N PHE A 4 -7.46 14.11 -3.83
CA PHE A 4 -7.34 12.95 -4.72
C PHE A 4 -7.20 11.68 -3.91
N ILE A 5 -7.91 10.63 -4.33
CA ILE A 5 -7.81 9.29 -3.75
C ILE A 5 -7.56 8.30 -4.89
N LEU A 6 -6.53 7.48 -4.71
CA LEU A 6 -6.24 6.30 -5.51
C LEU A 6 -6.26 5.07 -4.59
N GLU A 7 -7.08 4.09 -4.91
CA GLU A 7 -7.00 2.75 -4.32
C GLU A 7 -6.73 1.71 -5.40
N LEU A 8 -5.71 0.91 -5.19
CA LEU A 8 -5.38 -0.27 -5.98
C LEU A 8 -5.75 -1.51 -5.18
N LEU A 9 -6.92 -2.09 -5.47
CA LEU A 9 -7.41 -3.31 -4.82
C LEU A 9 -6.95 -4.53 -5.62
N SER A 10 -6.23 -5.43 -4.97
CA SER A 10 -5.74 -6.68 -5.57
C SER A 10 -6.17 -7.92 -4.77
N GLU A 11 -5.72 -9.09 -5.17
CA GLU A 11 -5.67 -10.26 -4.29
C GLU A 11 -4.57 -10.04 -3.23
N GLU A 12 -4.44 -10.94 -2.25
CA GLU A 12 -3.65 -10.75 -1.05
C GLU A 12 -2.17 -10.46 -1.35
N ILE A 13 -1.72 -9.27 -0.99
CA ILE A 13 -0.34 -8.81 -1.08
C ILE A 13 0.44 -9.38 0.12
N PRO A 14 1.56 -10.09 -0.08
CA PRO A 14 2.37 -10.57 1.04
C PRO A 14 2.77 -9.43 1.99
N SER A 15 2.56 -9.61 3.30
CA SER A 15 2.75 -8.55 4.31
C SER A 15 4.12 -7.85 4.19
N ARG A 16 5.19 -8.63 3.99
CA ARG A 16 6.56 -8.11 3.81
C ARG A 16 6.76 -7.17 2.61
N MET A 17 5.84 -7.18 1.64
CA MET A 17 5.92 -6.34 0.44
C MET A 17 5.07 -5.07 0.53
N GLN A 18 4.10 -5.02 1.45
CA GLN A 18 3.08 -3.97 1.49
C GLN A 18 3.68 -2.60 1.78
N LYS A 19 4.52 -2.49 2.81
CA LYS A 19 5.16 -1.22 3.21
C LYS A 19 5.99 -0.62 2.08
N GLN A 20 6.90 -1.42 1.51
CA GLN A 20 7.76 -0.97 0.40
C GLN A 20 6.94 -0.56 -0.83
N ALA A 21 5.86 -1.30 -1.12
CA ALA A 21 4.96 -0.97 -2.22
C ALA A 21 4.23 0.35 -1.99
N SER A 22 3.77 0.60 -0.77
CA SER A 22 3.12 1.85 -0.37
C SER A 22 4.08 3.05 -0.47
N GLU A 23 5.32 2.88 0.00
CA GLU A 23 6.37 3.90 -0.09
C GLU A 23 6.78 4.17 -1.55
N TYR A 24 6.85 3.13 -2.39
CA TYR A 24 7.11 3.26 -3.82
C TYR A 24 6.01 4.07 -4.50
N LEU A 25 4.74 3.72 -4.27
CA LEU A 25 3.58 4.43 -4.83
C LEU A 25 3.60 5.92 -4.48
N LEU A 26 3.85 6.24 -3.20
CA LEU A 26 3.94 7.62 -2.71
C LEU A 26 5.07 8.39 -3.39
N ARG A 27 6.27 7.80 -3.44
CA ARG A 27 7.45 8.43 -4.05
C ARG A 27 7.25 8.71 -5.53
N GLU A 28 6.81 7.71 -6.30
CA GLU A 28 6.60 7.85 -7.74
C GLU A 28 5.50 8.88 -8.05
N PHE A 29 4.40 8.87 -7.30
CA PHE A 29 3.34 9.84 -7.47
C PHE A 29 3.83 11.27 -7.23
N ARG A 30 4.58 11.49 -6.14
CA ARG A 30 5.17 12.80 -5.83
C ARG A 30 6.11 13.26 -6.95
N GLN A 31 7.04 12.43 -7.34
CA GLN A 31 8.04 12.75 -8.35
C GLN A 31 7.41 13.09 -9.72
N GLN A 32 6.42 12.33 -10.13
CA GLN A 32 5.79 12.54 -11.44
C GLN A 32 4.82 13.72 -11.45
N THR A 33 4.12 14.00 -10.35
CA THR A 33 3.28 15.20 -10.23
C THR A 33 4.13 16.46 -10.16
N GLU A 34 5.23 16.47 -9.41
CA GLU A 34 6.20 17.56 -9.39
C GLU A 34 6.81 17.79 -10.78
N GLY A 35 7.22 16.72 -11.47
CA GLY A 35 7.74 16.79 -12.85
C GLY A 35 6.73 17.31 -13.87
N ALA A 36 5.44 17.11 -13.64
CA ALA A 36 4.36 17.66 -14.45
C ALA A 36 3.99 19.11 -14.07
N GLY A 37 4.60 19.68 -13.03
CA GLY A 37 4.29 21.02 -12.51
C GLY A 37 2.95 21.12 -11.78
N LEU A 38 2.40 19.98 -11.30
CA LEU A 38 1.18 19.96 -10.52
C LEU A 38 1.52 20.06 -9.03
N GLU A 39 1.12 21.15 -8.40
CA GLU A 39 1.31 21.35 -6.97
C GLU A 39 0.34 20.46 -6.18
N VAL A 40 0.90 19.63 -5.28
CA VAL A 40 0.16 18.75 -4.38
C VAL A 40 0.58 19.08 -2.96
N GLY A 41 -0.39 19.28 -2.06
CA GLY A 41 -0.12 19.57 -0.67
C GLY A 41 0.39 18.35 0.10
N GLN A 42 -0.41 17.78 0.98
CA GLN A 42 -0.03 16.60 1.74
C GLN A 42 -0.33 15.31 0.94
N ILE A 43 0.64 14.40 0.90
CA ILE A 43 0.47 13.08 0.28
C ILE A 43 0.72 12.02 1.35
N GLN A 44 -0.23 11.11 1.50
CA GLN A 44 -0.15 9.97 2.42
C GLN A 44 -0.43 8.67 1.68
N SER A 45 0.18 7.59 2.14
CA SER A 45 -0.11 6.25 1.60
C SER A 45 -0.43 5.27 2.70
N PHE A 46 -1.37 4.37 2.41
CA PHE A 46 -1.87 3.35 3.32
C PHE A 46 -1.83 2.01 2.62
N TYR A 47 -1.73 0.95 3.40
CA TYR A 47 -1.71 -0.41 2.86
C TYR A 47 -2.45 -1.39 3.77
N SER A 48 -3.01 -2.40 3.16
CA SER A 48 -3.59 -3.55 3.84
C SER A 48 -3.27 -4.83 3.08
N THR A 49 -3.80 -5.95 3.52
CA THR A 49 -3.58 -7.24 2.85
C THR A 49 -3.95 -7.23 1.36
N ARG A 50 -4.90 -6.39 0.94
CA ARG A 50 -5.38 -6.34 -0.45
C ARG A 50 -5.30 -4.97 -1.10
N ARG A 51 -4.94 -3.92 -0.36
CA ARG A 51 -5.04 -2.51 -0.83
C ARG A 51 -3.73 -1.79 -0.72
N LEU A 52 -3.44 -1.01 -1.76
CA LEU A 52 -2.53 0.12 -1.69
C LEU A 52 -3.36 1.37 -1.95
N THR A 53 -3.34 2.30 -1.01
CA THR A 53 -4.13 3.54 -1.10
C THR A 53 -3.20 4.73 -1.02
N LEU A 54 -3.42 5.72 -1.89
CA LEU A 54 -2.74 6.99 -1.86
C LEU A 54 -3.80 8.10 -1.77
N ILE A 55 -3.59 9.01 -0.84
CA ILE A 55 -4.44 10.18 -0.62
C ILE A 55 -3.57 11.42 -0.76
N ALA A 56 -4.00 12.34 -1.60
CA ALA A 56 -3.38 13.65 -1.76
C ALA A 56 -4.40 14.74 -1.47
N THR A 57 -4.10 15.59 -0.49
CA THR A 57 -4.99 16.68 -0.08
C THR A 57 -4.41 18.04 -0.46
N ASN A 58 -5.27 19.04 -0.60
CA ASN A 58 -4.89 20.39 -1.00
C ASN A 58 -4.14 20.45 -2.35
N MET A 59 -4.52 19.61 -3.28
CA MET A 59 -3.96 19.60 -4.63
C MET A 59 -4.55 20.76 -5.44
N LYS A 60 -3.73 21.41 -6.28
CA LYS A 60 -4.22 22.37 -7.27
C LYS A 60 -5.03 21.67 -8.35
N SER A 61 -6.12 22.26 -8.80
CA SER A 61 -6.95 21.70 -9.88
C SER A 61 -6.27 21.78 -11.26
N GLN A 62 -5.23 22.59 -11.36
CA GLN A 62 -4.43 22.76 -12.60
C GLN A 62 -3.01 23.19 -12.28
N THR A 63 -2.09 22.99 -13.24
CA THR A 63 -0.72 23.53 -13.17
C THR A 63 -0.73 25.05 -13.30
N ALA A 64 0.35 25.68 -12.87
CA ALA A 64 0.57 27.09 -13.18
C ALA A 64 0.74 27.30 -14.70
N LYS A 65 0.28 28.44 -15.18
CA LYS A 65 0.66 28.93 -16.53
C LYS A 65 2.13 29.30 -16.45
N MET A 66 2.95 28.72 -17.32
CA MET A 66 4.38 28.96 -17.35
C MET A 66 4.78 29.70 -18.64
N THR A 67 5.78 30.55 -18.50
CA THR A 67 6.49 31.13 -19.65
C THR A 67 7.86 30.50 -19.72
N VAL A 68 8.18 29.92 -20.89
CA VAL A 68 9.49 29.30 -21.15
C VAL A 68 10.22 30.21 -22.16
N GLU A 69 11.37 30.71 -21.72
CA GLU A 69 12.25 31.48 -22.57
C GLU A 69 13.19 30.55 -23.35
N LYS A 70 13.16 30.67 -24.67
CA LYS A 70 14.04 29.92 -25.59
C LYS A 70 14.98 30.91 -26.26
N LEU A 71 16.27 30.78 -25.96
CA LEU A 71 17.30 31.63 -26.55
C LEU A 71 17.73 31.05 -27.91
N GLY A 72 17.59 31.87 -28.93
CA GLY A 72 17.95 31.57 -30.32
C GLY A 72 19.38 32.02 -30.71
N PRO A 73 19.74 31.86 -31.99
CA PRO A 73 20.98 32.32 -32.54
C PRO A 73 21.08 33.85 -32.48
N ARG A 74 22.23 34.39 -32.78
CA ARG A 74 22.44 35.83 -32.94
C ARG A 74 21.70 36.34 -34.19
N ILE A 75 21.38 37.63 -34.19
CA ILE A 75 20.68 38.23 -35.34
C ILE A 75 21.52 38.25 -36.63
N ASP A 76 22.85 38.22 -36.50
CA ASP A 76 23.83 38.14 -37.56
C ASP A 76 24.24 36.71 -37.95
N SER A 77 23.57 35.69 -37.38
CA SER A 77 23.83 34.29 -37.71
C SER A 77 23.33 33.92 -39.11
N PRO A 78 23.94 32.92 -39.78
CA PRO A 78 23.47 32.41 -41.06
C PRO A 78 21.99 31.95 -41.00
N ASP A 79 21.29 32.10 -42.12
CA ASP A 79 19.87 31.72 -42.25
C ASP A 79 19.59 30.27 -41.85
N ASP A 80 20.53 29.36 -42.13
CA ASP A 80 20.41 27.96 -41.72
C ASP A 80 20.31 27.78 -40.18
N ALA A 81 21.06 28.56 -39.41
CA ALA A 81 20.99 28.54 -37.95
C ALA A 81 19.67 29.12 -37.44
N ILE A 82 19.16 30.20 -38.06
CA ILE A 82 17.88 30.81 -37.73
C ILE A 82 16.74 29.84 -38.06
N ASN A 83 16.74 29.23 -39.25
CA ASN A 83 15.78 28.27 -39.69
C ASN A 83 15.82 26.97 -38.81
N GLY A 84 17.00 26.55 -38.40
CA GLY A 84 17.19 25.44 -37.47
C GLY A 84 16.53 25.71 -36.09
N PHE A 85 16.70 26.90 -35.54
CA PHE A 85 16.05 27.35 -34.31
C PHE A 85 14.54 27.38 -34.41
N LEU A 86 13.98 27.97 -35.51
CA LEU A 86 12.55 28.05 -35.76
C LEU A 86 11.94 26.62 -35.82
N ARG A 87 12.56 25.72 -36.61
CA ARG A 87 12.08 24.31 -36.76
C ARG A 87 12.14 23.52 -35.46
N SER A 88 13.25 23.61 -34.73
CA SER A 88 13.42 22.84 -33.48
C SER A 88 12.48 23.27 -32.37
N ASN A 89 11.94 24.48 -32.44
CA ASN A 89 11.04 25.03 -31.45
C ASN A 89 9.59 25.22 -31.96
N ASN A 90 9.25 24.76 -33.17
CA ASN A 90 7.95 24.94 -33.81
C ASN A 90 7.49 26.40 -33.88
N ILE A 91 8.42 27.35 -34.10
CA ILE A 91 8.16 28.76 -34.25
C ILE A 91 7.84 29.02 -35.74
N LYS A 92 6.74 29.72 -36.01
CA LYS A 92 6.24 29.93 -37.40
C LYS A 92 7.06 30.95 -38.15
N SER A 93 7.41 32.05 -37.51
CA SER A 93 8.19 33.14 -38.08
C SER A 93 9.20 33.68 -37.10
N ILE A 94 10.30 34.24 -37.62
CA ILE A 94 11.27 34.96 -36.81
C ILE A 94 10.66 36.22 -36.18
N ASP A 95 9.63 36.78 -36.78
CA ASP A 95 8.89 37.92 -36.26
C ASP A 95 8.15 37.60 -34.94
N ASP A 96 7.93 36.33 -34.64
CA ASP A 96 7.38 35.86 -33.37
C ASP A 96 8.41 35.90 -32.23
N CYS A 97 9.67 36.26 -32.54
CA CYS A 97 10.77 36.31 -31.57
C CYS A 97 11.12 37.75 -31.21
N ASP A 98 11.34 37.99 -29.90
CA ASP A 98 11.95 39.24 -29.43
C ASP A 98 13.45 39.26 -29.72
N ILE A 99 14.05 40.45 -29.70
CA ILE A 99 15.50 40.60 -29.71
C ILE A 99 15.98 40.90 -28.27
N LEU A 100 16.79 40.00 -27.72
CA LEU A 100 17.48 40.19 -26.44
C LEU A 100 18.88 40.74 -26.70
N ASP A 101 19.20 41.89 -26.10
CA ASP A 101 20.54 42.45 -26.13
C ASP A 101 21.28 42.01 -24.85
N ASP A 102 22.29 41.15 -24.98
CA ASP A 102 23.11 40.66 -23.88
C ASP A 102 24.59 41.09 -24.04
N LYS A 103 25.41 40.86 -23.01
CA LYS A 103 26.84 41.23 -23.01
C LYS A 103 27.64 40.64 -24.18
N LYS A 104 27.06 39.68 -24.92
CA LYS A 104 27.67 39.00 -26.05
C LYS A 104 27.08 39.42 -27.42
N GLY A 105 26.14 40.38 -27.43
CA GLY A 105 25.45 40.93 -28.61
C GLY A 105 23.98 40.51 -28.69
N LYS A 106 23.33 40.97 -29.76
CA LYS A 106 21.89 40.77 -29.99
C LYS A 106 21.59 39.37 -30.48
N ARG A 107 20.57 38.71 -29.85
CA ARG A 107 20.09 37.39 -30.24
C ARG A 107 18.57 37.32 -30.23
N TYR A 108 18.03 36.34 -30.95
CA TYR A 108 16.61 36.05 -30.92
C TYR A 108 16.22 35.40 -29.61
N ARG A 109 15.04 35.75 -29.09
CA ARG A 109 14.41 35.20 -27.91
C ARG A 109 12.96 34.91 -28.21
N TYR A 110 12.54 33.67 -28.01
CA TYR A 110 11.14 33.28 -28.12
C TYR A 110 10.58 32.98 -26.73
N ILE A 111 9.43 33.60 -26.42
CA ILE A 111 8.73 33.40 -25.17
C ILE A 111 7.51 32.53 -25.42
N GLU A 112 7.62 31.26 -25.08
CA GLU A 112 6.51 30.32 -25.20
C GLU A 112 5.65 30.38 -23.96
N THR A 113 4.35 30.55 -24.10
CA THR A 113 3.41 30.42 -23.01
C THR A 113 2.85 29.02 -23.02
N VAL A 114 3.23 28.22 -22.01
CA VAL A 114 2.68 26.89 -21.76
C VAL A 114 1.37 27.05 -20.98
N PRO A 115 0.21 26.67 -21.56
CA PRO A 115 -1.07 26.81 -20.88
C PRO A 115 -1.16 25.89 -19.66
N ALA A 116 -1.93 26.31 -18.68
CA ALA A 116 -2.26 25.46 -17.53
C ALA A 116 -2.97 24.18 -17.99
N LYS A 117 -2.60 23.05 -17.39
CA LYS A 117 -3.22 21.74 -17.64
C LYS A 117 -4.02 21.33 -16.41
N MET A 118 -5.22 20.82 -16.63
CA MET A 118 -6.09 20.35 -15.54
C MET A 118 -5.56 19.07 -14.90
N ALA A 119 -5.62 18.94 -13.56
CA ALA A 119 -5.20 17.75 -12.83
C ALA A 119 -5.90 16.48 -13.35
N ILE A 120 -7.18 16.57 -13.70
CA ILE A 120 -7.96 15.45 -14.25
C ILE A 120 -7.40 14.90 -15.58
N THR A 121 -6.60 15.68 -16.29
CA THR A 121 -5.93 15.25 -17.54
C THR A 121 -4.48 14.83 -17.32
N ILE A 122 -3.84 15.33 -16.27
CA ILE A 122 -2.44 15.04 -15.93
C ILE A 122 -2.33 13.69 -15.19
N LEU A 123 -3.20 13.43 -14.22
CA LEU A 123 -3.10 12.27 -13.33
C LEU A 123 -3.30 10.92 -14.04
N PRO A 124 -4.22 10.73 -14.99
CA PRO A 124 -4.42 9.43 -15.63
C PRO A 124 -3.13 8.82 -16.22
N PRO A 125 -2.39 9.48 -17.11
CA PRO A 125 -1.16 8.91 -17.68
C PRO A 125 -0.08 8.66 -16.61
N ILE A 126 0.02 9.52 -15.59
CA ILE A 126 0.95 9.32 -14.46
C ILE A 126 0.62 8.02 -13.73
N ILE A 127 -0.64 7.82 -13.35
CA ILE A 127 -1.04 6.64 -12.58
C ILE A 127 -0.91 5.35 -13.41
N GLU A 128 -1.29 5.39 -14.69
CA GLU A 128 -1.10 4.25 -15.59
C GLU A 128 0.38 3.88 -15.72
N GLU A 129 1.26 4.87 -15.83
CA GLU A 129 2.70 4.64 -15.91
C GLU A 129 3.24 4.05 -14.60
N ILE A 130 2.85 4.59 -13.44
CA ILE A 130 3.22 4.04 -12.13
C ILE A 130 2.79 2.59 -12.01
N ILE A 131 1.56 2.24 -12.36
CA ILE A 131 1.05 0.87 -12.27
C ILE A 131 1.80 -0.06 -13.23
N ARG A 132 2.06 0.35 -14.48
CA ARG A 132 2.78 -0.47 -15.46
C ARG A 132 4.24 -0.70 -15.09
N LYS A 133 4.91 0.31 -14.52
CA LYS A 133 6.31 0.24 -14.12
C LYS A 133 6.53 -0.17 -12.67
N PHE A 134 5.48 -0.59 -11.97
CA PHE A 134 5.55 -0.92 -10.56
C PHE A 134 6.56 -2.03 -10.28
N SER A 135 7.58 -1.72 -9.48
CA SER A 135 8.66 -2.66 -9.16
C SER A 135 8.28 -3.54 -7.98
N TRP A 136 7.88 -4.77 -8.28
CA TRP A 136 7.63 -5.81 -7.29
C TRP A 136 8.82 -6.77 -7.18
N PRO A 137 9.28 -7.16 -5.98
CA PRO A 137 10.32 -8.17 -5.81
C PRO A 137 9.94 -9.51 -6.45
N LYS A 138 8.63 -9.83 -6.43
CA LYS A 138 8.05 -10.98 -7.09
C LYS A 138 6.69 -10.60 -7.66
N SER A 139 6.47 -10.87 -8.92
CA SER A 139 5.24 -10.53 -9.64
C SER A 139 4.78 -11.68 -10.52
N MET A 140 3.50 -11.64 -10.91
CA MET A 140 2.89 -12.58 -11.83
C MET A 140 2.19 -11.83 -12.97
N ARG A 141 1.95 -12.52 -14.07
CA ARG A 141 0.98 -12.10 -15.10
C ARG A 141 -0.36 -12.74 -14.81
N TRP A 142 -1.43 -12.10 -15.22
CA TRP A 142 -2.78 -12.67 -15.16
C TRP A 142 -3.58 -12.30 -16.40
N GLY A 143 -4.56 -13.11 -16.73
CA GLY A 143 -5.35 -12.95 -17.96
C GLY A 143 -4.50 -13.01 -19.22
N ASN A 144 -4.91 -12.27 -20.26
CA ASN A 144 -4.24 -12.20 -21.55
C ASN A 144 -3.31 -10.98 -21.70
N GLY A 145 -3.15 -10.17 -20.63
CA GLY A 145 -2.37 -8.94 -20.62
C GLY A 145 -0.87 -9.18 -20.38
N ASN A 146 -0.08 -8.13 -20.59
CA ASN A 146 1.36 -8.12 -20.34
C ASN A 146 1.74 -7.47 -19.01
N SER A 147 0.80 -6.84 -18.32
CA SER A 147 1.04 -6.22 -17.02
C SER A 147 1.44 -7.22 -15.96
N ARG A 148 2.38 -6.81 -15.12
CA ARG A 148 2.89 -7.59 -14.00
C ARG A 148 2.53 -6.92 -12.69
N TRP A 149 1.91 -7.67 -11.80
CA TRP A 149 1.56 -7.23 -10.46
C TRP A 149 1.88 -8.33 -9.44
N VAL A 150 1.98 -7.99 -8.16
CA VAL A 150 2.29 -9.01 -7.13
C VAL A 150 1.21 -10.11 -7.06
N ARG A 151 -0.06 -9.72 -7.20
CA ARG A 151 -1.25 -10.57 -7.29
C ARG A 151 -2.25 -9.87 -8.22
N PRO A 152 -3.22 -10.58 -8.82
CA PRO A 152 -4.17 -9.95 -9.75
C PRO A 152 -4.82 -8.70 -9.19
N LEU A 153 -4.70 -7.58 -9.93
CA LEU A 153 -5.40 -6.34 -9.63
C LEU A 153 -6.88 -6.52 -9.95
N ARG A 154 -7.77 -6.17 -9.01
CA ARG A 154 -9.21 -6.41 -9.08
C ARG A 154 -10.03 -5.17 -9.31
N ASN A 155 -9.58 -4.06 -8.77
CA ASN A 155 -10.27 -2.78 -8.88
C ASN A 155 -9.28 -1.63 -8.83
N ILE A 156 -9.57 -0.58 -9.56
CA ILE A 156 -8.90 0.72 -9.46
C ILE A 156 -9.98 1.74 -9.11
N MET A 157 -9.88 2.34 -7.94
CA MET A 157 -10.67 3.52 -7.60
C MET A 157 -9.77 4.74 -7.70
N ALA A 158 -10.14 5.71 -8.54
CA ALA A 158 -9.37 6.93 -8.72
C ALA A 158 -10.29 8.12 -8.91
N ILE A 159 -10.37 8.98 -7.92
CA ILE A 159 -11.29 10.11 -7.87
C ILE A 159 -10.59 11.39 -7.44
N ILE A 160 -11.02 12.50 -8.02
CA ILE A 160 -10.75 13.85 -7.53
C ILE A 160 -12.03 14.38 -6.90
N TYR A 161 -11.95 14.81 -5.64
CA TYR A 161 -13.01 15.47 -4.93
C TYR A 161 -12.77 16.99 -4.91
N GLU A 162 -13.68 17.73 -5.50
CA GLU A 162 -13.60 19.19 -5.62
C GLU A 162 -15.00 19.79 -5.64
N ASN A 163 -15.20 20.89 -4.92
CA ASN A 163 -16.49 21.64 -4.90
C ASN A 163 -17.71 20.75 -4.64
N ASN A 164 -17.60 19.82 -3.65
CA ASN A 164 -18.63 18.84 -3.31
C ASN A 164 -19.00 17.87 -4.45
N SER A 165 -18.12 17.72 -5.43
CA SER A 165 -18.31 16.83 -6.57
C SER A 165 -17.20 15.77 -6.64
N VAL A 166 -17.58 14.56 -7.02
CA VAL A 166 -16.66 13.45 -7.27
C VAL A 166 -16.41 13.34 -8.78
N ASN A 167 -15.17 13.47 -9.19
CA ASN A 167 -14.74 13.33 -10.57
C ASN A 167 -13.89 12.08 -10.74
N LYS A 168 -14.38 11.09 -11.48
CA LYS A 168 -13.63 9.87 -11.81
C LYS A 168 -12.53 10.15 -12.81
N LEU A 169 -11.35 9.60 -12.58
CA LEU A 169 -10.27 9.65 -13.57
C LEU A 169 -10.46 8.58 -14.65
N LYS A 170 -10.10 8.93 -15.89
CA LYS A 170 -10.12 8.02 -17.04
C LYS A 170 -8.81 7.22 -17.12
N ILE A 171 -8.66 6.21 -16.28
CA ILE A 171 -7.51 5.32 -16.22
C ILE A 171 -7.91 3.97 -16.79
N ASN A 172 -7.04 3.37 -17.60
CA ASN A 172 -7.20 2.02 -18.17
C ASN A 172 -5.90 1.23 -18.08
N VAL A 173 -5.90 0.19 -17.25
CA VAL A 173 -4.77 -0.73 -17.13
C VAL A 173 -5.22 -2.11 -17.59
N GLU A 174 -4.81 -2.50 -18.79
CA GLU A 174 -5.12 -3.81 -19.41
C GLU A 174 -6.62 -4.13 -19.42
N GLY A 175 -7.47 -3.15 -19.69
CA GLY A 175 -8.92 -3.29 -19.70
C GLY A 175 -9.61 -3.10 -18.35
N LEU A 176 -8.85 -2.95 -17.27
CA LEU A 176 -9.39 -2.58 -15.96
C LEU A 176 -9.56 -1.06 -15.89
N LEU A 177 -10.80 -0.61 -15.94
CA LEU A 177 -11.16 0.81 -15.92
C LEU A 177 -11.28 1.31 -14.48
N ALA A 178 -10.76 2.51 -14.22
CA ALA A 178 -10.95 3.17 -12.94
C ALA A 178 -12.40 3.60 -12.72
N ASN A 179 -12.80 3.64 -11.45
CA ASN A 179 -14.15 3.93 -11.01
C ASN A 179 -14.14 4.75 -9.70
N ASP A 180 -15.32 4.95 -9.10
CA ASP A 180 -15.59 5.73 -7.89
C ASP A 180 -16.03 4.85 -6.71
N TYR A 181 -15.79 3.55 -6.77
CA TYR A 181 -16.18 2.61 -5.71
C TYR A 181 -15.04 1.68 -5.32
N THR A 182 -15.12 1.17 -4.11
CA THR A 182 -14.32 0.06 -3.59
C THR A 182 -15.22 -1.08 -3.11
N PHE A 183 -14.65 -2.04 -2.40
CA PHE A 183 -15.36 -3.18 -1.82
C PHE A 183 -15.07 -3.29 -0.34
N GLY A 184 -16.04 -3.78 0.42
CA GLY A 184 -15.85 -4.13 1.82
C GLY A 184 -15.05 -5.42 2.02
N HIS A 185 -15.07 -5.91 3.24
CA HIS A 185 -14.37 -7.13 3.63
C HIS A 185 -14.81 -8.35 2.81
N ARG A 186 -13.83 -9.05 2.23
CA ARG A 186 -14.05 -10.12 1.24
C ARG A 186 -15.07 -11.18 1.66
N PHE A 187 -15.03 -11.59 2.93
CA PHE A 187 -15.85 -12.70 3.44
C PHE A 187 -17.04 -12.21 4.28
N LEU A 188 -16.90 -11.09 4.96
CA LEU A 188 -17.92 -10.62 5.91
C LEU A 188 -18.90 -9.64 5.31
N LYS A 189 -18.45 -8.77 4.41
CA LYS A 189 -19.30 -7.70 3.85
C LYS A 189 -18.80 -7.24 2.47
N ASN A 190 -18.74 -8.16 1.51
CA ASN A 190 -18.21 -7.90 0.16
C ASN A 190 -19.25 -7.16 -0.71
N GLN A 191 -19.46 -5.88 -0.42
CA GLN A 191 -20.37 -5.01 -1.15
C GLN A 191 -19.60 -3.87 -1.81
N LYS A 192 -20.14 -3.33 -2.91
CA LYS A 192 -19.62 -2.10 -3.51
C LYS A 192 -19.91 -0.90 -2.61
N ILE A 193 -18.90 -0.07 -2.43
CA ILE A 193 -18.96 1.12 -1.59
C ILE A 193 -18.55 2.31 -2.46
N TYR A 194 -19.48 3.20 -2.79
CA TYR A 194 -19.21 4.42 -3.52
C TYR A 194 -18.62 5.47 -2.58
N ILE A 195 -17.47 6.02 -2.95
CA ILE A 195 -16.70 6.95 -2.11
C ILE A 195 -16.97 8.39 -2.55
N LYS A 196 -17.31 9.22 -1.57
CA LYS A 196 -17.71 10.62 -1.78
C LYS A 196 -16.64 11.63 -1.38
N GLY A 197 -15.48 11.18 -0.91
CA GLY A 197 -14.37 12.05 -0.49
C GLY A 197 -13.41 11.35 0.46
N VAL A 198 -12.36 12.07 0.89
CA VAL A 198 -11.30 11.52 1.75
C VAL A 198 -11.82 11.10 3.13
N SER A 199 -12.64 11.95 3.76
CA SER A 199 -13.23 11.64 5.08
C SER A 199 -14.16 10.44 5.04
N ASP A 200 -14.96 10.32 3.97
CA ASP A 200 -15.88 9.22 3.74
C ASP A 200 -15.16 7.87 3.53
N TYR A 201 -13.98 7.87 2.92
CA TYR A 201 -13.24 6.64 2.56
C TYR A 201 -12.96 5.72 3.75
N PHE A 202 -12.36 6.25 4.81
CA PHE A 202 -12.02 5.44 5.99
C PHE A 202 -13.25 4.99 6.77
N GLU A 203 -14.22 5.89 6.93
CA GLU A 203 -15.47 5.58 7.63
C GLU A 203 -16.27 4.52 6.87
N ALA A 204 -16.44 4.68 5.57
CA ALA A 204 -17.17 3.74 4.73
C ALA A 204 -16.52 2.35 4.73
N LEU A 205 -15.20 2.26 4.70
CA LEU A 205 -14.47 0.99 4.81
C LEU A 205 -14.63 0.36 6.20
N THR A 206 -14.53 1.14 7.27
CA THR A 206 -14.73 0.65 8.64
C THR A 206 -16.13 0.09 8.84
N ASN A 207 -17.16 0.78 8.33
CA ASN A 207 -18.55 0.30 8.32
C ASN A 207 -18.75 -0.99 7.51
N HIS A 208 -17.78 -1.31 6.64
CA HIS A 208 -17.75 -2.54 5.85
C HIS A 208 -16.63 -3.50 6.28
N LEU A 209 -16.23 -3.42 7.56
CA LEU A 209 -15.29 -4.33 8.22
C LEU A 209 -13.90 -4.35 7.56
N VAL A 210 -13.42 -3.18 7.14
CA VAL A 210 -12.07 -2.98 6.62
C VAL A 210 -11.44 -1.77 7.30
N ILE A 211 -10.30 -1.96 7.93
CA ILE A 211 -9.47 -0.89 8.46
C ILE A 211 -8.31 -0.69 7.47
N ALA A 212 -8.39 0.35 6.65
CA ALA A 212 -7.40 0.60 5.60
C ALA A 212 -6.07 1.11 6.17
N ASP A 213 -6.10 1.86 7.26
CA ASP A 213 -4.92 2.40 7.93
C ASP A 213 -4.18 1.29 8.71
N GLN A 214 -2.93 1.04 8.34
CA GLN A 214 -2.06 0.05 8.99
C GLN A 214 -1.73 0.38 10.45
N GLY A 215 -1.62 1.67 10.79
CA GLY A 215 -1.38 2.11 12.16
C GLY A 215 -2.57 1.78 13.05
N GLN A 216 -3.78 2.14 12.61
CA GLN A 216 -5.01 1.82 13.33
C GLN A 216 -5.23 0.31 13.51
N ARG A 217 -4.92 -0.51 12.48
CA ARG A 217 -5.00 -1.98 12.62
C ARG A 217 -4.05 -2.51 13.68
N ARG A 218 -2.82 -2.00 13.69
CA ARG A 218 -1.80 -2.39 14.67
C ARG A 218 -2.22 -2.00 16.09
N GLU A 219 -2.70 -0.79 16.28
CA GLU A 219 -3.20 -0.31 17.59
C GLU A 219 -4.38 -1.14 18.08
N LEU A 220 -5.34 -1.47 17.21
CA LEU A 220 -6.48 -2.30 17.54
C LEU A 220 -6.05 -3.72 17.97
N ILE A 221 -5.05 -4.32 17.31
CA ILE A 221 -4.50 -5.63 17.70
C ILE A 221 -3.92 -5.55 19.12
N LEU A 222 -3.10 -4.54 19.41
CA LEU A 222 -2.49 -4.36 20.73
C LEU A 222 -3.53 -4.12 21.82
N GLU A 223 -4.57 -3.35 21.53
CA GLU A 223 -5.66 -3.10 22.45
C GLU A 223 -6.45 -4.40 22.79
N GLN A 224 -6.72 -5.22 21.78
CA GLN A 224 -7.38 -6.52 21.97
C GLN A 224 -6.49 -7.49 22.75
N ILE A 225 -5.19 -7.55 22.44
CA ILE A 225 -4.20 -8.35 23.20
C ILE A 225 -4.19 -7.90 24.66
N SER A 226 -4.15 -6.61 24.94
CA SER A 226 -4.16 -6.09 26.32
C SER A 226 -5.43 -6.47 27.10
N LYS A 227 -6.60 -6.51 26.43
CA LYS A 227 -7.85 -7.00 27.04
C LYS A 227 -7.75 -8.49 27.39
N ILE A 228 -7.15 -9.31 26.53
CA ILE A 228 -6.93 -10.74 26.76
C ILE A 228 -5.94 -10.94 27.91
N GLU A 229 -4.83 -10.21 27.96
CA GLU A 229 -3.84 -10.28 29.05
C GLU A 229 -4.48 -10.00 30.43
N LYS A 230 -5.35 -9.00 30.49
CA LYS A 230 -6.09 -8.68 31.73
C LYS A 230 -7.09 -9.75 32.09
N LYS A 231 -7.82 -10.30 31.10
CA LYS A 231 -8.87 -11.32 31.33
C LYS A 231 -8.30 -12.62 31.88
N PHE A 232 -7.14 -13.05 31.39
CA PHE A 232 -6.54 -14.35 31.72
C PHE A 232 -5.34 -14.27 32.68
N ASP A 233 -4.98 -13.06 33.14
CA ASP A 233 -3.81 -12.77 33.97
C ASP A 233 -2.49 -13.31 33.42
N ILE A 234 -2.28 -13.11 32.14
CA ILE A 234 -1.13 -13.55 31.34
C ILE A 234 -0.34 -12.36 30.79
N SER A 235 0.82 -12.64 30.20
CA SER A 235 1.64 -11.65 29.49
C SER A 235 2.03 -12.20 28.13
N VAL A 236 1.75 -11.46 27.08
CA VAL A 236 2.14 -11.81 25.71
C VAL A 236 3.61 -11.47 25.50
N ILE A 237 4.37 -12.39 24.94
CA ILE A 237 5.77 -12.14 24.57
C ILE A 237 5.80 -11.17 23.39
N LYS A 238 6.41 -9.99 23.61
CA LYS A 238 6.47 -8.93 22.62
C LYS A 238 7.30 -9.35 21.41
N ASP A 239 6.71 -9.29 20.23
CA ASP A 239 7.37 -9.49 18.95
C ASP A 239 6.86 -8.46 17.92
N GLU A 240 7.61 -7.39 17.77
CA GLU A 240 7.26 -6.28 16.86
C GLU A 240 7.23 -6.72 15.39
N LYS A 241 8.10 -7.65 15.00
CA LYS A 241 8.13 -8.18 13.63
C LYS A 241 6.91 -9.05 13.34
N LEU A 242 6.49 -9.84 14.31
CA LEU A 242 5.27 -10.63 14.20
C LEU A 242 4.03 -9.73 14.15
N LEU A 243 3.97 -8.70 15.00
CA LEU A 243 2.88 -7.73 15.01
C LEU A 243 2.73 -7.02 13.65
N GLU A 244 3.85 -6.57 13.08
CA GLU A 244 3.86 -5.97 11.75
C GLU A 244 3.37 -6.97 10.69
N GLU A 245 3.85 -8.22 10.75
CA GLU A 245 3.46 -9.26 9.81
C GLU A 245 1.95 -9.57 9.89
N VAL A 246 1.41 -9.81 11.09
CA VAL A 246 -0.01 -10.17 11.24
C VAL A 246 -0.94 -9.00 10.94
N SER A 247 -0.55 -7.77 11.25
CA SER A 247 -1.32 -6.58 10.88
C SER A 247 -1.48 -6.44 9.37
N GLY A 248 -0.49 -6.91 8.60
CA GLY A 248 -0.53 -6.98 7.14
C GLY A 248 -1.32 -8.17 6.58
N LEU A 249 -1.69 -9.16 7.40
CA LEU A 249 -2.45 -10.33 6.95
C LEU A 249 -3.96 -10.18 7.11
N VAL A 250 -4.43 -9.15 7.81
CA VAL A 250 -5.85 -8.94 8.14
C VAL A 250 -6.33 -7.57 7.70
N GLU A 251 -7.61 -7.47 7.34
CA GLU A 251 -8.31 -6.19 7.11
C GLU A 251 -9.20 -5.83 8.31
N TRP A 252 -9.67 -6.85 9.05
CA TRP A 252 -10.49 -6.70 10.26
C TRP A 252 -9.94 -7.61 11.36
N PRO A 253 -9.00 -7.13 12.17
CA PRO A 253 -8.33 -7.96 13.15
C PRO A 253 -9.24 -8.36 14.31
N VAL A 254 -9.22 -9.65 14.66
CA VAL A 254 -9.87 -10.23 15.83
C VAL A 254 -8.85 -11.07 16.57
N ALA A 255 -8.42 -10.63 17.75
CA ALA A 255 -7.51 -11.39 18.59
C ALA A 255 -8.25 -12.46 19.38
N LEU A 256 -7.79 -13.70 19.31
CA LEU A 256 -8.35 -14.85 20.00
C LEU A 256 -7.28 -15.53 20.84
N CYS A 257 -7.64 -15.94 22.04
CA CYS A 257 -6.77 -16.74 22.92
C CYS A 257 -7.15 -18.20 22.80
N ALA A 258 -6.15 -19.04 22.55
CA ALA A 258 -6.31 -20.48 22.43
C ALA A 258 -5.24 -21.22 23.27
N GLU A 259 -5.39 -22.53 23.42
CA GLU A 259 -4.52 -23.37 24.24
C GLU A 259 -4.07 -24.60 23.45
N PHE A 260 -2.88 -25.10 23.73
CA PHE A 260 -2.42 -26.41 23.28
C PHE A 260 -2.27 -27.37 24.47
N ASP A 261 -2.11 -28.66 24.20
CA ASP A 261 -1.97 -29.67 25.22
C ASP A 261 -0.68 -29.44 26.07
N GLU A 262 -0.82 -29.36 27.37
CA GLU A 262 0.28 -29.08 28.32
C GLU A 262 1.46 -30.03 28.22
N LYS A 263 1.28 -31.25 27.69
CA LYS A 263 2.38 -32.20 27.48
C LYS A 263 3.48 -31.65 26.54
N PHE A 264 3.16 -30.67 25.68
CA PHE A 264 4.15 -30.05 24.83
C PHE A 264 5.02 -29.01 25.54
N LEU A 265 4.66 -28.58 26.76
CA LEU A 265 5.52 -27.74 27.60
C LEU A 265 6.82 -28.42 28.03
N ASN A 266 6.95 -29.71 27.79
CA ASN A 266 8.23 -30.44 27.98
C ASN A 266 9.23 -30.17 26.82
N LEU A 267 8.80 -29.56 25.72
CA LEU A 267 9.69 -29.08 24.68
C LEU A 267 10.39 -27.78 25.11
N PRO A 268 11.62 -27.52 24.64
CA PRO A 268 12.27 -26.22 24.87
C PRO A 268 11.42 -25.06 24.41
N ASP A 269 11.48 -23.95 25.15
CA ASP A 269 10.72 -22.74 24.87
C ASP A 269 10.99 -22.21 23.45
N GLU A 270 12.23 -22.32 22.97
CA GLU A 270 12.64 -21.89 21.64
C GLU A 270 11.96 -22.70 20.53
N VAL A 271 11.77 -24.00 20.73
CA VAL A 271 11.08 -24.90 19.79
C VAL A 271 9.60 -24.54 19.73
N LEU A 272 8.96 -24.31 20.88
CA LEU A 272 7.57 -23.91 20.98
C LEU A 272 7.35 -22.55 20.32
N GLN A 273 8.15 -21.55 20.69
CA GLN A 273 8.04 -20.19 20.13
C GLN A 273 8.29 -20.17 18.62
N THR A 274 9.28 -20.93 18.14
CA THR A 274 9.57 -21.01 16.70
C THR A 274 8.40 -21.66 15.94
N SER A 275 7.83 -22.74 16.47
CA SER A 275 6.69 -23.43 15.86
C SER A 275 5.46 -22.52 15.78
N MET A 276 5.16 -21.78 16.83
CA MET A 276 4.04 -20.83 16.86
C MET A 276 4.28 -19.63 15.95
N ARG A 277 5.45 -19.00 16.06
CA ARG A 277 5.80 -17.76 15.35
C ARG A 277 6.01 -17.96 13.85
N SER A 278 6.90 -18.90 13.50
CA SER A 278 7.36 -19.02 12.10
C SER A 278 6.32 -19.66 11.20
N HIS A 279 5.59 -20.65 11.70
CA HIS A 279 4.66 -21.41 10.89
C HIS A 279 3.22 -20.90 10.95
N GLN A 280 2.77 -20.49 12.16
CA GLN A 280 1.36 -20.18 12.40
C GLN A 280 1.07 -18.70 12.65
N LYS A 281 2.11 -17.89 12.87
CA LYS A 281 1.97 -16.45 13.17
C LYS A 281 1.20 -16.19 14.47
N TYR A 282 1.43 -17.03 15.48
CA TYR A 282 0.85 -16.88 16.81
C TYR A 282 1.83 -16.21 17.76
N PHE A 283 1.28 -15.43 18.69
CA PHE A 283 2.04 -14.85 19.79
C PHE A 283 2.10 -15.85 20.94
N SER A 284 3.29 -16.06 21.46
CA SER A 284 3.53 -16.86 22.64
C SER A 284 3.13 -16.09 23.90
N VAL A 285 2.71 -16.81 24.91
CA VAL A 285 2.17 -16.28 26.15
C VAL A 285 2.91 -16.85 27.34
N ALA A 286 3.28 -15.98 28.28
CA ALA A 286 3.95 -16.32 29.53
C ALA A 286 3.09 -15.93 30.73
N GLU A 287 3.35 -16.56 31.88
CA GLU A 287 2.82 -16.12 33.15
C GLU A 287 3.37 -14.75 33.53
N LYS A 288 2.53 -13.89 34.08
CA LYS A 288 2.98 -12.55 34.50
C LYS A 288 4.06 -12.55 35.54
N LYS A 289 3.98 -13.47 36.51
CA LYS A 289 4.87 -13.52 37.68
C LYS A 289 6.19 -14.22 37.38
N THR A 290 6.11 -15.45 36.89
CA THR A 290 7.27 -16.35 36.70
C THR A 290 7.99 -16.09 35.38
N LYS A 291 7.29 -15.52 34.41
CA LYS A 291 7.75 -15.37 33.00
C LYS A 291 7.93 -16.69 32.26
N ASN A 292 7.53 -17.83 32.85
CA ASN A 292 7.54 -19.10 32.16
C ASN A 292 6.51 -19.15 31.06
N LEU A 293 6.85 -19.83 29.97
CA LEU A 293 5.93 -20.04 28.85
C LEU A 293 4.72 -20.86 29.34
N THR A 294 3.54 -20.49 28.85
CA THR A 294 2.29 -21.20 29.10
C THR A 294 1.85 -21.99 27.88
N ASN A 295 0.88 -22.89 28.06
CA ASN A 295 0.22 -23.55 26.92
C ASN A 295 -0.77 -22.68 26.17
N LYS A 296 -0.84 -21.40 26.50
CA LYS A 296 -1.71 -20.44 25.79
C LYS A 296 -0.97 -19.76 24.64
N PHE A 297 -1.72 -19.39 23.61
CA PHE A 297 -1.23 -18.58 22.52
C PHE A 297 -2.29 -17.61 22.02
N ILE A 298 -1.87 -16.52 21.40
CA ILE A 298 -2.80 -15.57 20.76
C ILE A 298 -2.63 -15.63 19.25
N LEU A 299 -3.74 -15.79 18.56
CA LEU A 299 -3.84 -15.68 17.11
C LEU A 299 -4.65 -14.45 16.70
N ILE A 300 -4.34 -13.88 15.53
CA ILE A 300 -5.10 -12.78 14.95
C ILE A 300 -5.88 -13.31 13.76
N SER A 301 -7.19 -13.36 13.89
CA SER A 301 -8.11 -13.75 12.83
C SER A 301 -8.50 -12.53 11.97
N ASN A 302 -8.79 -12.77 10.70
CA ASN A 302 -9.40 -11.79 9.79
C ASN A 302 -10.93 -11.96 9.71
N ILE A 303 -11.51 -12.81 10.54
CA ILE A 303 -12.92 -13.17 10.49
C ILE A 303 -13.51 -13.06 11.90
N GLN A 304 -14.62 -12.37 12.00
CA GLN A 304 -15.50 -12.43 13.15
C GLN A 304 -16.59 -13.46 12.88
N THR A 305 -16.68 -14.48 13.72
CA THR A 305 -17.67 -15.55 13.60
C THR A 305 -18.81 -15.38 14.60
N SER A 306 -19.96 -15.96 14.32
CA SER A 306 -21.15 -15.90 15.20
C SER A 306 -21.01 -16.74 16.50
N ASP A 307 -20.00 -17.62 16.56
CA ASP A 307 -19.66 -18.46 17.70
C ASP A 307 -18.54 -17.88 18.58
N GLU A 308 -18.35 -16.57 18.54
CA GLU A 308 -17.31 -15.83 19.28
C GLU A 308 -15.86 -16.32 18.99
N GLY A 309 -15.63 -16.93 17.83
CA GLY A 309 -14.32 -17.41 17.42
C GLY A 309 -14.03 -18.87 17.76
N ASN A 310 -14.96 -19.60 18.36
CA ASN A 310 -14.72 -20.99 18.79
C ASN A 310 -14.31 -21.91 17.64
N SER A 311 -14.96 -21.84 16.50
CA SER A 311 -14.59 -22.63 15.32
C SER A 311 -13.17 -22.31 14.82
N VAL A 312 -12.79 -21.02 14.85
CA VAL A 312 -11.45 -20.57 14.49
C VAL A 312 -10.42 -21.08 15.50
N ILE A 313 -10.69 -20.97 16.79
CA ILE A 313 -9.82 -21.48 17.87
C ILE A 313 -9.58 -22.97 17.68
N LEU A 314 -10.64 -23.78 17.59
CA LEU A 314 -10.54 -25.23 17.42
C LEU A 314 -9.76 -25.64 16.16
N GLY A 315 -9.96 -24.93 15.04
CA GLY A 315 -9.21 -25.17 13.82
C GLY A 315 -7.72 -24.90 14.00
N ASN A 316 -7.36 -23.79 14.62
CA ASN A 316 -5.97 -23.41 14.86
C ASN A 316 -5.28 -24.27 15.91
N GLN A 317 -5.98 -24.71 16.96
CA GLN A 317 -5.48 -25.68 17.94
C GLN A 317 -5.10 -27.02 17.28
N ARG A 318 -5.93 -27.53 16.35
CA ARG A 318 -5.62 -28.77 15.62
C ARG A 318 -4.35 -28.64 14.78
N VAL A 319 -4.22 -27.52 14.05
CA VAL A 319 -3.05 -27.26 13.21
C VAL A 319 -1.80 -27.14 14.07
N LEU A 320 -1.85 -26.37 15.17
CA LEU A 320 -0.72 -26.23 16.07
C LEU A 320 -0.33 -27.57 16.72
N SER A 321 -1.32 -28.34 17.20
CA SER A 321 -1.07 -29.67 17.78
C SER A 321 -0.34 -30.59 16.81
N ALA A 322 -0.74 -30.65 15.55
CA ALA A 322 -0.03 -31.45 14.56
C ALA A 322 1.44 -31.02 14.41
N ARG A 323 1.73 -29.73 14.39
CA ARG A 323 3.10 -29.21 14.33
C ARG A 323 3.92 -29.50 15.59
N LEU A 324 3.29 -29.41 16.74
CA LEU A 324 3.96 -29.73 18.01
C LEU A 324 4.23 -31.24 18.18
N TYR A 325 3.37 -32.08 17.62
CA TYR A 325 3.66 -33.52 17.54
C TYR A 325 4.86 -33.82 16.66
N ASP A 326 4.95 -33.19 15.49
CA ASP A 326 6.12 -33.30 14.61
C ASP A 326 7.39 -32.82 15.34
N ALA A 327 7.33 -31.63 15.96
CA ALA A 327 8.45 -31.06 16.70
C ALA A 327 8.90 -31.99 17.86
N LYS A 328 7.94 -32.54 18.62
CA LYS A 328 8.21 -33.46 19.73
C LYS A 328 8.85 -34.75 19.22
N TYR A 329 8.36 -35.29 18.12
CA TYR A 329 8.94 -36.53 17.56
C TYR A 329 10.41 -36.32 17.17
N PHE A 330 10.76 -35.21 16.48
CA PHE A 330 12.14 -34.95 16.12
C PHE A 330 13.00 -34.63 17.34
N TRP A 331 12.48 -33.86 18.30
CA TRP A 331 13.18 -33.56 19.53
C TRP A 331 13.55 -34.84 20.34
N ASP A 332 12.59 -35.75 20.52
CA ASP A 332 12.80 -36.99 21.22
C ASP A 332 13.85 -37.87 20.50
N ARG A 333 13.81 -37.90 19.14
CA ARG A 333 14.80 -38.64 18.33
C ARG A 333 16.20 -38.07 18.43
N ASP A 334 16.32 -36.72 18.41
CA ASP A 334 17.63 -36.05 18.52
C ASP A 334 18.27 -36.24 19.90
N ILE A 335 17.46 -36.43 20.96
CA ILE A 335 17.98 -36.79 22.29
C ILE A 335 18.46 -38.23 22.30
N ASP A 336 17.73 -39.16 21.69
CA ASP A 336 18.04 -40.58 21.70
C ASP A 336 19.22 -40.94 20.79
N GLN A 337 19.51 -40.13 19.77
CA GLN A 337 20.58 -40.34 18.79
C GLN A 337 21.45 -39.09 18.70
N PRO A 338 22.52 -38.98 19.51
CA PRO A 338 23.43 -37.85 19.45
C PRO A 338 24.06 -37.74 18.06
N LEU A 339 24.23 -36.50 17.58
CA LEU A 339 24.79 -36.18 16.25
C LEU A 339 26.28 -36.51 16.09
N ILE A 340 26.95 -36.80 17.20
CA ILE A 340 28.39 -37.14 17.23
C ILE A 340 28.52 -38.50 17.88
N ASP A 341 28.85 -39.52 17.08
CA ASP A 341 29.41 -40.79 17.54
C ASP A 341 30.94 -40.71 17.54
#